data_d3457d8384491198e34d1350134ac183
#
_entry.id   d3457d8384491198e34d1350134ac183
#
_cell.length_a   1.000
_cell.length_b   1.000
_cell.length_c   1.000
_cell.angle_alpha   90.00
_cell.angle_beta   90.00
_cell.angle_gamma   90.00
#
_symmetry.space_group_name_H-M   'P 1'
#
loop_
_entity.id
_entity.type
_entity.pdbx_description
1 polymer ?
#
loop_
_entity_poly.entity_id
_entity_poly.type
_entity_poly.pdbx_seq_one_letter_code
_entity_poly.pdbx_strand_id
1 'polypeptide(L)'
;QLNQSLSRVPGIIDTVDQIAADNEDESVWANIQGQITALPALTDTIAGAIKEDAPATLKDGNVIADGFNPQLDEYRDAMRNGQQWIAQLQADERAKTGIKSLKVGYNKVFGYYIEVTKANLHLLEEGRYDRKQTLTNAERFITPELKEVEARILEAEEQSQVLEHQLFQAVREEVKRHQVTLQAIASTVATIDVLQSLAEISETHQYVKPQFMTDKRDLYLKESRHP
;
A
#
# COMPACT_ATOMS: atom_id res chain seq x y z
N GLN A 1 -1.23 -4.69 6.13
CA GLN A 1 -1.07 -5.32 7.45
C GLN A 1 -1.96 -4.66 8.50
N LEU A 2 -1.82 -3.35 8.82
CA LEU A 2 -2.65 -2.69 9.84
C LEU A 2 -4.14 -2.89 9.58
N ASN A 3 -4.61 -2.65 8.36
CA ASN A 3 -6.01 -2.83 7.97
C ASN A 3 -6.49 -4.27 8.21
N GLN A 4 -5.69 -5.26 7.82
CA GLN A 4 -6.00 -6.67 8.03
C GLN A 4 -6.10 -7.04 9.51
N SER A 5 -5.24 -6.47 10.37
CA SER A 5 -5.33 -6.66 11.82
C SER A 5 -6.59 -6.02 12.39
N LEU A 6 -6.90 -4.78 12.03
CA LEU A 6 -8.07 -4.07 12.51
C LEU A 6 -9.39 -4.72 12.08
N SER A 7 -9.45 -5.29 10.89
CA SER A 7 -10.64 -6.01 10.41
C SER A 7 -10.97 -7.28 11.21
N ARG A 8 -10.03 -7.79 12.02
CA ARG A 8 -10.26 -8.94 12.91
C ARG A 8 -10.75 -8.56 14.29
N VAL A 9 -10.59 -7.29 14.69
CA VAL A 9 -10.97 -6.81 16.01
C VAL A 9 -12.45 -7.08 16.37
N PRO A 10 -13.43 -6.85 15.47
CA PRO A 10 -14.82 -7.17 15.76
C PRO A 10 -15.03 -8.62 16.19
N GLY A 11 -14.44 -9.58 15.48
CA GLY A 11 -14.54 -10.99 15.83
C GLY A 11 -13.90 -11.34 17.19
N ILE A 12 -12.84 -10.63 17.57
CA ILE A 12 -12.23 -10.77 18.90
C ILE A 12 -13.20 -10.23 19.97
N ILE A 13 -13.84 -9.09 19.73
CA ILE A 13 -14.84 -8.51 20.64
C ILE A 13 -15.99 -9.51 20.85
N ASP A 14 -16.57 -10.04 19.79
CA ASP A 14 -17.66 -11.00 19.86
C ASP A 14 -17.28 -12.24 20.70
N THR A 15 -16.05 -12.73 20.53
CA THR A 15 -15.54 -13.87 21.31
C THR A 15 -15.37 -13.51 22.79
N VAL A 16 -14.80 -12.34 23.09
CA VAL A 16 -14.63 -11.85 24.45
C VAL A 16 -15.99 -11.67 25.15
N ASP A 17 -16.98 -11.14 24.45
CA ASP A 17 -18.33 -10.95 24.98
C ASP A 17 -19.01 -12.28 25.30
N GLN A 18 -18.84 -13.30 24.47
CA GLN A 18 -19.33 -14.65 24.74
C GLN A 18 -18.67 -15.25 25.98
N ILE A 19 -17.35 -15.17 26.08
CA ILE A 19 -16.60 -15.69 27.22
C ILE A 19 -17.00 -14.95 28.51
N ALA A 20 -17.16 -13.64 28.45
CA ALA A 20 -17.57 -12.84 29.61
C ALA A 20 -18.98 -13.21 30.11
N ALA A 21 -19.90 -13.51 29.19
CA ALA A 21 -21.25 -13.93 29.54
C ALA A 21 -21.29 -15.30 30.23
N ASP A 22 -20.35 -16.20 29.92
CA ASP A 22 -20.28 -17.55 30.45
C ASP A 22 -19.46 -17.67 31.75
N ASN A 23 -18.78 -16.61 32.19
CA ASN A 23 -17.89 -16.62 33.35
C ASN A 23 -18.42 -15.77 34.51
N GLU A 24 -18.36 -16.32 35.74
CA GLU A 24 -18.75 -15.64 36.99
C GLU A 24 -17.73 -14.56 37.44
N ASP A 25 -16.48 -14.58 36.93
CA ASP A 25 -15.43 -13.63 37.26
C ASP A 25 -15.46 -12.41 36.32
N GLU A 26 -16.41 -11.51 36.61
CA GLU A 26 -16.67 -10.32 35.76
C GLU A 26 -15.49 -9.33 35.67
N SER A 27 -14.57 -9.33 36.65
CA SER A 27 -13.57 -8.24 36.78
C SER A 27 -12.52 -8.21 35.67
N VAL A 28 -12.02 -9.37 35.25
CA VAL A 28 -10.99 -9.47 34.19
C VAL A 28 -11.60 -9.19 32.83
N TRP A 29 -12.73 -9.81 32.53
CA TRP A 29 -13.41 -9.67 31.25
C TRP A 29 -13.98 -8.27 31.04
N ALA A 30 -14.55 -7.65 32.08
CA ALA A 30 -15.01 -6.26 32.02
C ALA A 30 -13.86 -5.28 31.69
N ASN A 31 -12.66 -5.53 32.23
CA ASN A 31 -11.48 -4.70 31.91
C ASN A 31 -11.04 -4.89 30.45
N ILE A 32 -11.03 -6.13 29.95
CA ILE A 32 -10.72 -6.43 28.54
C ILE A 32 -11.74 -5.78 27.60
N GLN A 33 -13.05 -5.96 27.89
CA GLN A 33 -14.13 -5.33 27.11
C GLN A 33 -14.03 -3.82 27.07
N GLY A 34 -13.67 -3.18 28.20
CA GLY A 34 -13.54 -1.73 28.29
C GLY A 34 -12.34 -1.14 27.50
N GLN A 35 -11.37 -1.97 27.14
CA GLN A 35 -10.13 -1.53 26.46
C GLN A 35 -10.09 -1.84 24.96
N ILE A 36 -10.96 -2.72 24.47
CA ILE A 36 -11.00 -3.10 23.06
C ILE A 36 -12.19 -2.44 22.36
N THR A 37 -11.93 -1.75 21.28
CA THR A 37 -12.94 -1.03 20.50
C THR A 37 -12.69 -1.21 19.01
N ALA A 38 -13.69 -1.59 18.24
CA ALA A 38 -13.60 -1.65 16.80
C ALA A 38 -13.50 -0.25 16.19
N LEU A 39 -12.72 -0.12 15.12
CA LEU A 39 -12.49 1.12 14.38
C LEU A 39 -12.93 0.96 12.91
N PRO A 40 -14.24 0.72 12.62
CA PRO A 40 -14.69 0.44 11.26
C PRO A 40 -14.42 1.60 10.31
N ALA A 41 -14.66 2.84 10.72
CA ALA A 41 -14.41 4.02 9.88
C ALA A 41 -12.94 4.16 9.49
N LEU A 42 -12.01 3.85 10.40
CA LEU A 42 -10.57 3.85 10.10
C LEU A 42 -10.21 2.71 9.14
N THR A 43 -10.77 1.52 9.38
CA THR A 43 -10.57 0.34 8.53
C THR A 43 -11.04 0.63 7.10
N ASP A 44 -12.23 1.20 6.94
CA ASP A 44 -12.80 1.57 5.65
C ASP A 44 -11.96 2.65 4.95
N THR A 45 -11.49 3.65 5.70
CA THR A 45 -10.62 4.70 5.17
C THR A 45 -9.31 4.12 4.63
N ILE A 46 -8.65 3.23 5.38
CA ILE A 46 -7.41 2.60 4.94
C ILE A 46 -7.66 1.68 3.74
N ALA A 47 -8.72 0.88 3.77
CA ALA A 47 -9.07 -0.04 2.69
C ALA A 47 -9.41 0.70 1.39
N GLY A 48 -10.13 1.82 1.48
CA GLY A 48 -10.49 2.61 0.32
C GLY A 48 -9.32 3.43 -0.25
N ALA A 49 -8.39 3.85 0.61
CA ALA A 49 -7.29 4.72 0.21
C ALA A 49 -6.05 3.99 -0.29
N ILE A 50 -5.70 2.85 0.30
CA ILE A 50 -4.44 2.16 0.05
C ILE A 50 -4.68 0.90 -0.77
N LYS A 51 -3.91 0.72 -1.84
CA LYS A 51 -3.96 -0.51 -2.65
C LYS A 51 -3.58 -1.74 -1.82
N GLU A 52 -4.22 -2.86 -2.08
CA GLU A 52 -3.93 -4.13 -1.39
C GLU A 52 -2.49 -4.61 -1.65
N ASP A 53 -2.01 -4.41 -2.89
CA ASP A 53 -0.68 -4.72 -3.39
C ASP A 53 0.26 -3.50 -3.40
N ALA A 54 0.00 -2.51 -2.53
CA ALA A 54 0.81 -1.31 -2.47
C ALA A 54 2.30 -1.61 -2.29
N PRO A 55 3.19 -0.90 -3.02
CA PRO A 55 4.64 -1.08 -2.90
C PRO A 55 5.13 -0.71 -1.49
N ALA A 56 6.29 -1.24 -1.11
CA ALA A 56 6.86 -1.02 0.22
C ALA A 56 7.28 0.44 0.47
N THR A 57 7.52 1.21 -0.58
CA THR A 57 7.96 2.61 -0.48
C THR A 57 7.10 3.54 -1.31
N LEU A 58 6.88 4.77 -0.81
CA LEU A 58 6.20 5.83 -1.56
C LEU A 58 6.97 6.29 -2.80
N LYS A 59 8.29 6.04 -2.85
CA LYS A 59 9.12 6.44 -4.00
C LYS A 59 8.76 5.68 -5.28
N ASP A 60 8.22 4.49 -5.12
CA ASP A 60 7.80 3.65 -6.23
C ASP A 60 6.46 4.11 -6.82
N GLY A 61 5.75 5.02 -6.12
CA GLY A 61 4.41 5.48 -6.48
C GLY A 61 3.36 4.37 -6.40
N ASN A 62 2.15 4.65 -6.90
CA ASN A 62 1.08 3.67 -7.04
C ASN A 62 0.61 3.03 -5.71
N VAL A 63 0.66 3.80 -4.62
CA VAL A 63 0.25 3.39 -3.27
C VAL A 63 -1.24 3.63 -3.04
N ILE A 64 -1.76 4.76 -3.56
CA ILE A 64 -3.17 5.15 -3.42
C ILE A 64 -4.03 4.36 -4.41
N ALA A 65 -5.17 3.86 -3.94
CA ALA A 65 -6.12 3.10 -4.73
C ALA A 65 -6.73 3.95 -5.86
N ASP A 66 -7.00 3.30 -6.99
CA ASP A 66 -7.70 3.92 -8.10
C ASP A 66 -9.16 4.21 -7.67
N GLY A 67 -9.71 5.35 -8.07
CA GLY A 67 -11.03 5.80 -7.65
C GLY A 67 -11.07 6.50 -6.27
N PHE A 68 -9.97 6.53 -5.52
CA PHE A 68 -9.93 7.23 -4.23
C PHE A 68 -9.92 8.75 -4.39
N ASN A 69 -9.21 9.26 -5.39
CA ASN A 69 -9.16 10.70 -5.68
C ASN A 69 -9.27 10.95 -7.18
N PRO A 70 -10.31 11.67 -7.64
CA PRO A 70 -10.56 11.88 -9.07
C PRO A 70 -9.41 12.60 -9.79
N GLN A 71 -8.73 13.53 -9.12
CA GLN A 71 -7.62 14.28 -9.73
C GLN A 71 -6.39 13.41 -9.90
N LEU A 72 -6.11 12.50 -8.96
CA LEU A 72 -5.03 11.51 -9.10
C LEU A 72 -5.31 10.56 -10.26
N ASP A 73 -6.55 10.13 -10.42
CA ASP A 73 -6.97 9.27 -11.52
C ASP A 73 -6.82 9.99 -12.88
N GLU A 74 -7.17 11.29 -12.94
CA GLU A 74 -6.97 12.12 -14.13
C GLU A 74 -5.48 12.21 -14.53
N TYR A 75 -4.58 12.41 -13.58
CA TYR A 75 -3.14 12.42 -13.87
C TYR A 75 -2.65 11.05 -14.36
N ARG A 76 -3.10 9.95 -13.74
CA ARG A 76 -2.76 8.59 -14.17
C ARG A 76 -3.28 8.27 -15.57
N ASP A 77 -4.49 8.74 -15.89
CA ASP A 77 -5.07 8.59 -17.22
C ASP A 77 -4.32 9.43 -18.26
N ALA A 78 -3.91 10.65 -17.92
CA ALA A 78 -3.09 11.47 -18.80
C ALA A 78 -1.75 10.81 -19.14
N MET A 79 -1.06 10.21 -18.15
CA MET A 79 0.17 9.45 -18.38
C MET A 79 -0.08 8.22 -19.27
N ARG A 80 -1.14 7.45 -18.99
CA ARG A 80 -1.50 6.24 -19.75
C ARG A 80 -1.85 6.58 -21.20
N ASN A 81 -2.66 7.59 -21.41
CA ASN A 81 -3.04 8.08 -22.73
C ASN A 81 -1.83 8.62 -23.50
N GLY A 82 -0.93 9.32 -22.81
CA GLY A 82 0.32 9.80 -23.42
C GLY A 82 1.22 8.66 -23.87
N GLN A 83 1.38 7.62 -23.08
CA GLN A 83 2.15 6.42 -23.44
C GLN A 83 1.54 5.68 -24.62
N GLN A 84 0.22 5.55 -24.67
CA GLN A 84 -0.49 4.96 -25.83
C GLN A 84 -0.31 5.80 -27.08
N TRP A 85 -0.38 7.13 -26.95
CA TRP A 85 -0.13 8.03 -28.08
C TRP A 85 1.28 7.87 -28.63
N ILE A 86 2.31 7.75 -27.77
CA ILE A 86 3.70 7.52 -28.20
C ILE A 86 3.83 6.19 -28.98
N ALA A 87 3.16 5.13 -28.50
CA ALA A 87 3.18 3.86 -29.19
C ALA A 87 2.50 3.94 -30.58
N GLN A 88 1.38 4.67 -30.67
CA GLN A 88 0.69 4.94 -31.93
C GLN A 88 1.54 5.80 -32.87
N LEU A 89 2.19 6.84 -32.34
CA LEU A 89 3.11 7.68 -33.13
C LEU A 89 4.19 6.84 -33.82
N GLN A 90 4.75 5.86 -33.14
CA GLN A 90 5.74 4.98 -33.75
C GLN A 90 5.17 4.23 -34.96
N ALA A 91 3.94 3.73 -34.85
CA ALA A 91 3.27 3.04 -35.94
C ALA A 91 2.97 3.99 -37.12
N ASP A 92 2.47 5.18 -36.81
CA ASP A 92 2.12 6.19 -37.80
C ASP A 92 3.37 6.71 -38.54
N GLU A 93 4.46 6.97 -37.84
CA GLU A 93 5.72 7.41 -38.43
C GLU A 93 6.36 6.33 -39.31
N ARG A 94 6.25 5.05 -38.92
CA ARG A 94 6.67 3.94 -39.79
C ARG A 94 5.83 3.85 -41.07
N ALA A 95 4.53 4.08 -40.97
CA ALA A 95 3.63 4.06 -42.12
C ALA A 95 3.91 5.25 -43.06
N LYS A 96 4.11 6.45 -42.51
CA LYS A 96 4.39 7.67 -43.28
C LYS A 96 5.76 7.64 -44.01
N THR A 97 6.79 7.21 -43.27
CA THR A 97 8.15 7.22 -43.80
C THR A 97 8.53 5.96 -44.59
N GLY A 98 7.78 4.87 -44.42
CA GLY A 98 8.15 3.56 -44.95
C GLY A 98 9.32 2.89 -44.22
N ILE A 99 9.84 3.50 -43.15
CA ILE A 99 10.99 3.01 -42.39
C ILE A 99 10.58 2.00 -41.33
N LYS A 100 10.62 0.73 -41.64
CA LYS A 100 10.26 -0.35 -40.69
C LYS A 100 11.14 -0.41 -39.45
N SER A 101 12.39 0.05 -39.54
CA SER A 101 13.37 0.06 -38.43
C SER A 101 13.24 1.27 -37.51
N LEU A 102 12.37 2.25 -37.82
CA LEU A 102 12.13 3.42 -36.99
C LEU A 102 11.62 2.99 -35.61
N LYS A 103 12.20 3.54 -34.56
CA LYS A 103 11.82 3.30 -33.16
C LYS A 103 11.59 4.60 -32.43
N VAL A 104 10.58 4.62 -31.57
CA VAL A 104 10.45 5.66 -30.54
C VAL A 104 11.03 5.11 -29.23
N GLY A 105 11.92 5.86 -28.60
CA GLY A 105 12.59 5.47 -27.37
C GLY A 105 12.59 6.62 -26.36
N TYR A 106 12.98 6.31 -25.13
CA TYR A 106 13.13 7.28 -24.06
C TYR A 106 14.56 7.26 -23.50
N ASN A 107 15.09 8.45 -23.24
CA ASN A 107 16.39 8.62 -22.60
C ASN A 107 16.27 9.64 -21.46
N LYS A 108 16.79 9.33 -20.28
CA LYS A 108 16.68 10.20 -19.10
C LYS A 108 17.25 11.61 -19.29
N VAL A 109 18.19 11.80 -20.23
CA VAL A 109 18.85 13.09 -20.48
C VAL A 109 18.13 13.89 -21.57
N PHE A 110 17.63 13.22 -22.61
CA PHE A 110 17.09 13.86 -23.81
C PHE A 110 15.57 13.69 -23.98
N GLY A 111 14.93 12.89 -23.08
CA GLY A 111 13.52 12.59 -23.17
C GLY A 111 13.16 11.56 -24.25
N TYR A 112 11.95 11.66 -24.79
CA TYR A 112 11.52 10.83 -25.90
C TYR A 112 12.16 11.24 -27.21
N TYR A 113 12.50 10.26 -28.05
CA TYR A 113 13.12 10.46 -29.33
C TYR A 113 12.66 9.45 -30.39
N ILE A 114 12.77 9.84 -31.64
CA ILE A 114 12.58 8.96 -32.79
C ILE A 114 13.97 8.58 -33.30
N GLU A 115 14.30 7.30 -33.33
CA GLU A 115 15.60 6.79 -33.79
C GLU A 115 15.47 6.22 -35.20
N VAL A 116 16.31 6.71 -36.11
CA VAL A 116 16.37 6.29 -37.50
C VAL A 116 17.79 5.92 -37.85
N THR A 117 17.98 4.78 -38.48
CA THR A 117 19.29 4.33 -38.97
C THR A 117 19.82 5.24 -40.09
N LYS A 118 21.11 5.46 -40.13
CA LYS A 118 21.75 6.36 -41.13
C LYS A 118 21.40 6.02 -42.57
N ALA A 119 21.22 4.73 -42.87
CA ALA A 119 20.83 4.27 -44.20
C ALA A 119 19.45 4.78 -44.67
N ASN A 120 18.56 5.12 -43.72
CA ASN A 120 17.17 5.50 -43.98
C ASN A 120 16.93 7.03 -43.79
N LEU A 121 17.93 7.82 -43.49
CA LEU A 121 17.75 9.25 -43.25
C LEU A 121 17.20 10.01 -44.46
N HIS A 122 17.49 9.56 -45.67
CA HIS A 122 16.99 10.14 -46.91
C HIS A 122 15.48 9.98 -47.12
N LEU A 123 14.82 9.13 -46.32
CA LEU A 123 13.36 8.92 -46.35
C LEU A 123 12.61 9.87 -45.39
N LEU A 124 13.31 10.63 -44.58
CA LEU A 124 12.73 11.62 -43.66
C LEU A 124 12.33 12.89 -44.42
N GLU A 125 11.17 13.43 -44.10
CA GLU A 125 10.69 14.71 -44.62
C GLU A 125 11.51 15.87 -44.05
N GLU A 126 12.03 16.74 -44.92
CA GLU A 126 12.83 17.91 -44.52
C GLU A 126 11.99 18.86 -43.65
N GLY A 127 12.57 19.36 -42.56
CA GLY A 127 11.98 20.37 -41.69
C GLY A 127 10.99 19.85 -40.65
N ARG A 128 10.63 18.54 -40.67
CA ARG A 128 9.73 17.93 -39.66
C ARG A 128 10.46 17.37 -38.45
N TYR A 129 11.69 16.88 -38.65
CA TYR A 129 12.46 16.17 -37.64
C TYR A 129 13.67 17.01 -37.19
N ASP A 130 13.61 17.47 -35.93
CA ASP A 130 14.74 18.18 -35.34
C ASP A 130 15.76 17.18 -34.79
N ARG A 131 17.00 17.20 -35.35
CA ARG A 131 18.05 16.29 -34.91
C ARG A 131 18.56 16.67 -33.52
N LYS A 132 18.54 15.68 -32.59
CA LYS A 132 19.03 15.83 -31.22
C LYS A 132 20.36 15.15 -30.96
N GLN A 133 20.59 14.00 -31.56
CA GLN A 133 21.79 13.20 -31.29
C GLN A 133 22.19 12.39 -32.52
N THR A 134 23.47 12.36 -32.80
CA THR A 134 24.09 11.51 -33.82
C THR A 134 24.79 10.34 -33.13
N LEU A 135 24.45 9.12 -33.51
CA LEU A 135 25.09 7.90 -33.09
C LEU A 135 25.92 7.29 -34.20
N THR A 136 26.70 6.25 -33.92
CA THR A 136 27.52 5.56 -34.92
C THR A 136 26.68 5.07 -36.10
N ASN A 137 25.55 4.43 -35.89
CA ASN A 137 24.73 3.80 -36.91
C ASN A 137 23.31 4.39 -37.06
N ALA A 138 22.96 5.39 -36.28
CA ALA A 138 21.62 5.98 -36.27
C ALA A 138 21.68 7.46 -35.90
N GLU A 139 20.59 8.16 -36.12
CA GLU A 139 20.37 9.53 -35.61
C GLU A 139 19.06 9.55 -34.84
N ARG A 140 18.99 10.43 -33.81
CA ARG A 140 17.84 10.63 -32.96
C ARG A 140 17.24 11.99 -33.21
N PHE A 141 15.93 12.00 -33.37
CA PHE A 141 15.15 13.17 -33.71
C PHE A 141 14.04 13.38 -32.71
N ILE A 142 13.53 14.60 -32.67
CA ILE A 142 12.28 14.95 -32.02
C ILE A 142 11.37 15.65 -33.02
N THR A 143 10.07 15.58 -32.76
CA THR A 143 9.06 16.40 -33.42
C THR A 143 8.36 17.30 -32.41
N PRO A 144 7.77 18.43 -32.85
CA PRO A 144 7.02 19.32 -31.98
C PRO A 144 5.89 18.56 -31.19
N GLU A 145 5.19 17.66 -31.89
CA GLU A 145 4.11 16.88 -31.32
C GLU A 145 4.62 15.93 -30.22
N LEU A 146 5.76 15.26 -30.48
CA LEU A 146 6.38 14.37 -29.49
C LEU A 146 6.81 15.14 -28.24
N LYS A 147 7.36 16.33 -28.42
CA LYS A 147 7.78 17.19 -27.30
C LYS A 147 6.60 17.71 -26.47
N GLU A 148 5.47 18.02 -27.13
CA GLU A 148 4.25 18.46 -26.43
C GLU A 148 3.66 17.33 -25.56
N VAL A 149 3.56 16.12 -26.11
CA VAL A 149 3.05 14.95 -25.35
C VAL A 149 3.99 14.56 -24.23
N GLU A 150 5.32 14.61 -24.48
CA GLU A 150 6.31 14.41 -23.43
C GLU A 150 6.13 15.38 -22.26
N ALA A 151 5.96 16.65 -22.53
CA ALA A 151 5.77 17.65 -21.49
C ALA A 151 4.53 17.36 -20.65
N ARG A 152 3.41 16.97 -21.28
CA ARG A 152 2.18 16.58 -20.59
C ARG A 152 2.35 15.32 -19.72
N ILE A 153 3.09 14.32 -20.21
CA ILE A 153 3.36 13.09 -19.43
C ILE A 153 4.21 13.45 -18.20
N LEU A 154 5.28 14.22 -18.36
CA LEU A 154 6.18 14.57 -17.26
C LEU A 154 5.47 15.45 -16.23
N GLU A 155 4.65 16.41 -16.66
CA GLU A 155 3.84 17.22 -15.76
C GLU A 155 2.83 16.36 -14.98
N ALA A 156 2.12 15.46 -15.65
CA ALA A 156 1.16 14.55 -15.02
C ALA A 156 1.87 13.61 -14.02
N GLU A 157 3.05 13.11 -14.34
CA GLU A 157 3.87 12.27 -13.46
C GLU A 157 4.27 13.02 -12.18
N GLU A 158 4.80 14.25 -12.32
CA GLU A 158 5.18 15.08 -11.18
C GLU A 158 3.99 15.40 -10.29
N GLN A 159 2.88 15.84 -10.88
CA GLN A 159 1.66 16.17 -10.13
C GLN A 159 1.04 14.95 -9.46
N SER A 160 1.05 13.81 -10.13
CA SER A 160 0.61 12.54 -9.57
C SER A 160 1.43 12.14 -8.33
N GLN A 161 2.76 12.22 -8.40
CA GLN A 161 3.64 11.91 -7.27
C GLN A 161 3.42 12.84 -6.07
N VAL A 162 3.30 14.14 -6.32
CA VAL A 162 3.04 15.13 -5.27
C VAL A 162 1.68 14.88 -4.61
N LEU A 163 0.63 14.69 -5.40
CA LEU A 163 -0.71 14.45 -4.88
C LEU A 163 -0.81 13.12 -4.13
N GLU A 164 -0.22 12.05 -4.66
CA GLU A 164 -0.19 10.75 -4.00
C GLU A 164 0.51 10.80 -2.64
N HIS A 165 1.62 11.55 -2.55
CA HIS A 165 2.29 11.80 -1.28
C HIS A 165 1.39 12.54 -0.29
N GLN A 166 0.67 13.58 -0.72
CA GLN A 166 -0.25 14.33 0.12
C GLN A 166 -1.40 13.46 0.63
N LEU A 167 -2.00 12.65 -0.24
CA LEU A 167 -3.08 11.74 0.12
C LEU A 167 -2.61 10.68 1.13
N PHE A 168 -1.44 10.10 0.91
CA PHE A 168 -0.85 9.17 1.87
C PHE A 168 -0.59 9.81 3.23
N GLN A 169 -0.07 11.04 3.26
CA GLN A 169 0.12 11.78 4.50
C GLN A 169 -1.21 12.03 5.22
N ALA A 170 -2.29 12.35 4.49
CA ALA A 170 -3.62 12.53 5.08
C ALA A 170 -4.13 11.23 5.74
N VAL A 171 -3.97 10.09 5.07
CA VAL A 171 -4.32 8.77 5.65
C VAL A 171 -3.48 8.47 6.89
N ARG A 172 -2.18 8.75 6.84
CA ARG A 172 -1.27 8.57 7.98
C ARG A 172 -1.66 9.43 9.18
N GLU A 173 -2.01 10.70 8.98
CA GLU A 173 -2.47 11.57 10.05
C GLU A 173 -3.81 11.09 10.63
N GLU A 174 -4.69 10.51 9.82
CA GLU A 174 -5.92 9.90 10.32
C GLU A 174 -5.62 8.70 11.22
N VAL A 175 -4.75 7.79 10.79
CA VAL A 175 -4.28 6.67 11.63
C VAL A 175 -3.69 7.19 12.96
N LYS A 176 -2.89 8.25 12.90
CA LYS A 176 -2.24 8.85 14.07
C LYS A 176 -3.25 9.41 15.09
N ARG A 177 -4.37 9.95 14.65
CA ARG A 177 -5.46 10.41 15.56
C ARG A 177 -6.01 9.29 16.42
N HIS A 178 -5.96 8.06 15.94
CA HIS A 178 -6.41 6.86 16.65
C HIS A 178 -5.29 6.16 17.44
N GLN A 179 -4.09 6.76 17.57
CA GLN A 179 -2.91 6.12 18.16
C GLN A 179 -3.17 5.51 19.54
N VAL A 180 -3.84 6.25 20.43
CA VAL A 180 -4.13 5.78 21.80
C VAL A 180 -5.02 4.55 21.77
N THR A 181 -6.08 4.58 20.96
CA THR A 181 -7.00 3.43 20.79
C THR A 181 -6.29 2.24 20.17
N LEU A 182 -5.46 2.44 19.16
CA LEU A 182 -4.66 1.40 18.53
C LEU A 182 -3.70 0.73 19.51
N GLN A 183 -3.06 1.51 20.39
CA GLN A 183 -2.20 0.99 21.45
C GLN A 183 -2.99 0.20 22.50
N ALA A 184 -4.17 0.68 22.89
CA ALA A 184 -5.07 -0.05 23.79
C ALA A 184 -5.48 -1.40 23.19
N ILE A 185 -5.94 -1.43 21.93
CA ILE A 185 -6.27 -2.66 21.23
C ILE A 185 -5.08 -3.63 21.21
N ALA A 186 -3.89 -3.15 20.84
CA ALA A 186 -2.69 -3.99 20.77
C ALA A 186 -2.32 -4.58 22.15
N SER A 187 -2.40 -3.78 23.21
CA SER A 187 -2.15 -4.24 24.58
C SER A 187 -3.17 -5.27 25.04
N THR A 188 -4.45 -5.05 24.72
CA THR A 188 -5.53 -5.97 25.06
C THR A 188 -5.39 -7.30 24.32
N VAL A 189 -5.09 -7.27 23.03
CA VAL A 189 -4.83 -8.49 22.23
C VAL A 189 -3.65 -9.26 22.80
N ALA A 190 -2.55 -8.58 23.18
CA ALA A 190 -1.40 -9.23 23.82
C ALA A 190 -1.77 -9.87 25.17
N THR A 191 -2.65 -9.23 25.96
CA THR A 191 -3.15 -9.80 27.21
C THR A 191 -3.99 -11.06 26.96
N ILE A 192 -4.88 -11.04 25.97
CA ILE A 192 -5.69 -12.20 25.58
C ILE A 192 -4.79 -13.37 25.13
N ASP A 193 -3.76 -13.09 24.33
CA ASP A 193 -2.80 -14.09 23.84
C ASP A 193 -2.07 -14.79 25.01
N VAL A 194 -1.62 -14.01 26.01
CA VAL A 194 -1.01 -14.57 27.22
C VAL A 194 -1.98 -15.40 28.02
N LEU A 195 -3.22 -14.93 28.23
CA LEU A 195 -4.24 -15.66 28.97
C LEU A 195 -4.60 -16.99 28.27
N GLN A 196 -4.73 -16.95 26.95
CA GLN A 196 -4.97 -18.16 26.16
C GLN A 196 -3.82 -19.17 26.31
N SER A 197 -2.57 -18.71 26.19
CA SER A 197 -1.40 -19.55 26.34
C SER A 197 -1.32 -20.19 27.74
N LEU A 198 -1.61 -19.42 28.79
CA LEU A 198 -1.65 -19.92 30.17
C LEU A 198 -2.78 -20.92 30.37
N ALA A 199 -3.95 -20.68 29.79
CA ALA A 199 -5.09 -21.61 29.86
C ALA A 199 -4.76 -22.94 29.18
N GLU A 200 -4.19 -22.93 27.98
CA GLU A 200 -3.78 -24.13 27.24
C GLU A 200 -2.75 -24.96 28.01
N ILE A 201 -1.74 -24.29 28.58
CA ILE A 201 -0.71 -24.95 29.40
C ILE A 201 -1.36 -25.55 30.65
N SER A 202 -2.27 -24.80 31.31
CA SER A 202 -2.94 -25.26 32.52
C SER A 202 -3.82 -26.48 32.26
N GLU A 203 -4.54 -26.50 31.15
CA GLU A 203 -5.35 -27.67 30.75
C GLU A 203 -4.45 -28.85 30.40
N THR A 204 -3.44 -28.66 29.58
CA THR A 204 -2.52 -29.74 29.16
C THR A 204 -1.80 -30.39 30.34
N HIS A 205 -1.40 -29.60 31.33
CA HIS A 205 -0.67 -30.07 32.50
C HIS A 205 -1.56 -30.33 33.71
N GLN A 206 -2.89 -30.15 33.57
CA GLN A 206 -3.87 -30.34 34.64
C GLN A 206 -3.56 -29.51 35.88
N TYR A 207 -3.20 -28.23 35.67
CA TYR A 207 -2.99 -27.29 36.78
C TYR A 207 -4.31 -26.90 37.43
N VAL A 208 -4.27 -26.64 38.74
CA VAL A 208 -5.45 -26.24 39.51
C VAL A 208 -5.22 -24.87 40.15
N LYS A 209 -6.27 -24.07 40.26
CA LYS A 209 -6.23 -22.78 40.95
C LYS A 209 -5.93 -23.01 42.44
N PRO A 210 -4.86 -22.41 43.02
CA PRO A 210 -4.52 -22.55 44.42
C PRO A 210 -5.58 -21.87 45.29
N GLN A 211 -5.89 -22.47 46.45
CA GLN A 211 -6.75 -21.87 47.46
C GLN A 211 -5.88 -21.17 48.51
N PHE A 212 -6.09 -19.89 48.75
CA PHE A 212 -5.41 -19.15 49.79
C PHE A 212 -6.24 -19.12 51.06
N MET A 213 -5.69 -19.59 52.18
CA MET A 213 -6.30 -19.52 53.50
C MET A 213 -5.71 -18.35 54.26
N THR A 214 -6.55 -17.47 54.80
CA THR A 214 -6.15 -16.29 55.53
C THR A 214 -5.96 -16.54 57.05
N ASP A 215 -6.52 -17.62 57.53
CA ASP A 215 -6.62 -18.02 58.93
C ASP A 215 -5.55 -19.02 59.42
N LYS A 216 -4.81 -19.61 58.48
CA LYS A 216 -3.75 -20.61 58.69
C LYS A 216 -2.48 -20.29 57.94
N ARG A 217 -1.35 -20.69 58.55
CA ARG A 217 -0.03 -20.58 57.89
C ARG A 217 0.47 -21.90 57.34
N ASP A 218 -0.40 -22.81 57.05
CA ASP A 218 -0.07 -24.15 56.58
C ASP A 218 -0.01 -24.16 55.06
N LEU A 219 1.00 -24.84 54.50
CA LEU A 219 1.15 -25.12 53.06
C LEU A 219 0.74 -26.58 52.86
N TYR A 220 -0.35 -26.80 52.14
CA TYR A 220 -0.84 -28.15 51.78
C TYR A 220 -0.65 -28.36 50.28
N LEU A 221 0.20 -29.31 49.91
CA LEU A 221 0.49 -29.69 48.50
C LEU A 221 0.06 -31.15 48.30
N LYS A 222 -0.83 -31.36 47.34
CA LYS A 222 -1.23 -32.71 46.91
C LYS A 222 -0.77 -32.94 45.49
N GLU A 223 -0.04 -34.03 45.23
CA GLU A 223 0.46 -34.41 43.90
C GLU A 223 1.21 -33.29 43.17
N SER A 224 2.03 -32.52 43.93
CA SER A 224 2.76 -31.40 43.36
C SER A 224 3.81 -31.86 42.32
N ARG A 225 3.87 -31.12 41.24
CA ARG A 225 4.82 -31.36 40.15
C ARG A 225 5.56 -30.07 39.84
N HIS A 226 6.79 -30.19 39.37
CA HIS A 226 7.50 -29.07 38.78
C HIS A 226 6.99 -28.86 37.34
N PRO A 227 6.69 -27.60 36.90
CA PRO A 227 6.28 -27.28 35.55
C PRO A 227 7.30 -27.72 34.51
#